data_9b03b1e349ceaa2fd4f28cbf7b6f1a28
#
_entry.id   9b03b1e349ceaa2fd4f28cbf7b6f1a28
#
_cell.length_a   1.000
_cell.length_b   1.000
_cell.length_c   1.000
_cell.angle_alpha   90.00
_cell.angle_beta   90.00
_cell.angle_gamma   90.00
#
_symmetry.space_group_name_H-M   'P 1'
#
loop_
_entity.id
_entity.type
_entity.pdbx_description
1 polymer ?
#
loop_
_entity_poly.entity_id
_entity_poly.type
_entity_poly.pdbx_seq_one_letter_code
_entity_poly.pdbx_strand_id
1 'polypeptide(L)'
;MRKWIAGIMAAAMLIGCVGCGSDAKPVDAPVTTTTTGAAADTDTTADTTTSTTITTSTTETEDTTEATESTTAADTDTTAAQPNTTRVAAATAAPQPVNQTTKPKVTMPPLTTGSGASYSWVKNPFKASISARNAVVYDETHGLILYSKNIDGKCAPASITKVLTAIVAVQKLSLDTKMTVGSEQDMVAGAASRAFISRGSTYTLRTLLEALLIPSGCDAAYTIAVNVARKTSKQKLSDREALNLFVRYMNQTAQNIGATHSSFKCPDGFPTSGHYTTVRDLLTIARKARTYSSLTSIMSKPTSSNGRWFGTNALIKSYSAYYYKGADGMKTGTSDEAGNCVMASAQKKGVRLIVIVMGSSYRYEDAVTLLNKGFDMGSKITTTKKTTTTTKKKTTTTKKPTTTATKKPTTTTTHKPTTTTTTEPHTTVTTGTTHAAPETAE
;
A
#
# COMPACT_ATOMS: atom_id res chain seq x y z
N MET A 1 41.43 11.70 18.18
CA MET A 1 42.07 11.24 16.93
C MET A 1 41.12 10.34 16.16
N ARG A 2 40.98 10.57 14.87
CA ARG A 2 40.24 9.95 13.79
C ARG A 2 38.85 10.52 13.51
N LYS A 3 38.87 11.43 12.54
CA LYS A 3 37.75 11.98 11.76
C LYS A 3 37.23 10.95 10.78
N TRP A 4 35.91 10.84 10.62
CA TRP A 4 35.30 10.27 9.42
C TRP A 4 34.34 11.28 8.81
N ILE A 5 34.67 11.67 7.59
CA ILE A 5 33.94 12.58 6.73
C ILE A 5 32.99 11.70 5.90
N ALA A 6 31.69 12.02 5.94
CA ALA A 6 30.69 11.43 5.06
C ALA A 6 30.71 12.16 3.72
N GLY A 7 31.09 11.46 2.65
CA GLY A 7 31.04 11.96 1.28
C GLY A 7 29.68 11.67 0.64
N ILE A 8 29.07 12.73 0.12
CA ILE A 8 27.91 12.68 -0.76
C ILE A 8 28.44 12.36 -2.16
N MET A 9 28.00 11.25 -2.77
CA MET A 9 28.23 10.96 -4.18
C MET A 9 26.95 11.24 -4.97
N ALA A 10 26.97 12.34 -5.73
CA ALA A 10 26.11 12.57 -6.88
C ALA A 10 26.79 11.97 -8.11
N ALA A 11 26.17 10.98 -8.75
CA ALA A 11 26.64 10.42 -10.01
C ALA A 11 25.91 11.09 -11.18
N ALA A 12 26.63 11.97 -11.89
CA ALA A 12 26.26 12.43 -13.22
C ALA A 12 26.88 11.51 -14.27
N MET A 13 26.06 10.93 -15.14
CA MET A 13 26.54 10.21 -16.32
C MET A 13 26.85 11.19 -17.44
N LEU A 14 28.13 11.25 -17.81
CA LEU A 14 28.60 11.85 -19.07
C LEU A 14 28.91 10.72 -20.06
N ILE A 15 28.30 10.82 -21.23
CA ILE A 15 28.55 9.99 -22.39
C ILE A 15 29.79 10.53 -23.09
N GLY A 16 30.83 9.72 -23.22
CA GLY A 16 32.02 9.99 -24.01
C GLY A 16 32.18 8.95 -25.12
N CYS A 17 32.08 9.34 -26.37
CA CYS A 17 32.49 8.58 -27.54
C CYS A 17 33.99 8.71 -27.74
N VAL A 18 34.69 7.58 -27.93
CA VAL A 18 35.94 7.52 -28.73
C VAL A 18 35.93 6.22 -29.53
N GLY A 19 36.10 6.37 -30.83
CA GLY A 19 36.14 5.29 -31.81
C GLY A 19 37.53 4.82 -32.13
N CYS A 20 37.56 3.73 -32.88
CA CYS A 20 38.51 3.17 -33.86
C CYS A 20 38.10 1.71 -34.06
N GLY A 21 37.77 1.17 -35.19
CA GLY A 21 38.20 1.26 -36.57
C GLY A 21 38.61 -0.12 -37.03
N SER A 22 37.89 -0.72 -37.93
CA SER A 22 38.41 -1.48 -39.11
C SER A 22 37.35 -2.39 -39.75
N ASP A 23 37.08 -2.10 -40.99
CA ASP A 23 36.83 -2.89 -42.18
C ASP A 23 36.01 -4.20 -42.15
N ALA A 24 34.84 -4.15 -42.85
CA ALA A 24 34.46 -5.11 -43.91
C ALA A 24 33.22 -4.60 -44.68
N LYS A 25 33.30 -4.76 -46.01
CA LYS A 25 32.43 -4.25 -47.05
C LYS A 25 31.06 -4.94 -47.18
N PRO A 26 30.14 -4.37 -48.00
CA PRO A 26 28.71 -4.62 -48.00
C PRO A 26 28.26 -5.67 -49.02
N VAL A 27 27.07 -6.22 -48.85
CA VAL A 27 26.33 -6.99 -49.87
C VAL A 27 24.94 -6.40 -50.02
N ASP A 28 24.56 -6.27 -51.32
CA ASP A 28 23.48 -5.54 -51.95
C ASP A 28 22.06 -5.99 -51.62
N ALA A 29 21.18 -5.07 -51.96
CA ALA A 29 19.73 -5.04 -51.98
C ALA A 29 19.01 -6.12 -52.83
N PRO A 30 17.67 -6.19 -52.85
CA PRO A 30 16.96 -5.35 -53.81
C PRO A 30 15.67 -4.66 -53.36
N VAL A 31 15.47 -3.54 -54.00
CA VAL A 31 14.28 -2.70 -54.13
C VAL A 31 13.13 -3.46 -54.79
N THR A 32 11.91 -3.27 -54.36
CA THR A 32 10.71 -3.46 -55.17
C THR A 32 9.73 -2.30 -54.94
N THR A 33 9.64 -1.49 -55.96
CA THR A 33 8.65 -0.46 -56.23
C THR A 33 7.35 -1.11 -56.72
N THR A 34 6.21 -0.61 -56.25
CA THR A 34 4.97 -0.69 -57.05
C THR A 34 4.15 0.57 -56.83
N THR A 35 3.97 1.27 -57.96
CA THR A 35 3.17 2.46 -58.23
C THR A 35 1.78 2.04 -58.67
N THR A 36 0.78 2.89 -58.43
CA THR A 36 -0.45 3.24 -59.16
C THR A 36 -1.51 3.66 -58.16
N GLY A 37 -2.28 4.73 -58.28
CA GLY A 37 -2.52 5.75 -59.27
C GLY A 37 -3.79 6.48 -58.91
N ALA A 38 -3.74 7.79 -59.05
CA ALA A 38 -4.71 8.80 -59.51
C ALA A 38 -6.23 8.63 -59.20
N ALA A 39 -6.91 9.67 -58.76
CA ALA A 39 -7.52 10.82 -59.42
C ALA A 39 -8.24 11.67 -58.37
N ALA A 40 -8.00 13.01 -58.29
CA ALA A 40 -8.77 14.14 -58.87
C ALA A 40 -10.21 14.22 -58.32
N ASP A 41 -10.67 15.33 -57.77
CA ASP A 41 -10.86 16.67 -58.26
C ASP A 41 -11.32 17.66 -57.17
N THR A 42 -10.85 18.91 -57.29
CA THR A 42 -11.52 20.24 -57.16
C THR A 42 -12.42 20.50 -55.94
N ASP A 43 -12.43 21.64 -55.27
CA ASP A 43 -12.36 23.05 -55.71
C ASP A 43 -12.23 24.00 -54.50
N THR A 44 -11.41 25.04 -54.60
CA THR A 44 -11.56 26.48 -54.33
C THR A 44 -12.15 26.96 -52.99
N THR A 45 -11.51 27.76 -52.17
CA THR A 45 -11.23 29.20 -52.20
C THR A 45 -10.62 29.68 -50.86
N ALA A 46 -9.55 30.44 -50.99
CA ALA A 46 -9.17 31.75 -50.43
C ALA A 46 -9.57 32.04 -48.95
N ASP A 47 -8.85 32.70 -48.10
CA ASP A 47 -7.79 33.70 -48.19
C ASP A 47 -7.37 34.08 -46.78
N THR A 48 -6.25 34.67 -46.62
CA THR A 48 -5.76 35.68 -45.71
C THR A 48 -4.72 35.27 -44.71
N THR A 49 -3.53 35.59 -45.14
CA THR A 49 -2.24 35.76 -44.47
C THR A 49 -2.31 36.80 -43.31
N THR A 50 -1.67 36.52 -42.20
CA THR A 50 -0.97 37.57 -41.44
C THR A 50 0.26 36.97 -40.75
N SER A 51 1.38 37.35 -41.28
CA SER A 51 2.75 37.12 -40.76
C SER A 51 3.06 38.21 -39.73
N THR A 52 3.56 37.83 -38.55
CA THR A 52 4.19 38.80 -37.67
C THR A 52 5.57 38.29 -37.29
N THR A 53 6.56 38.91 -37.88
CA THR A 53 7.98 38.83 -37.61
C THR A 53 8.29 39.58 -36.32
N ILE A 54 9.00 38.96 -35.39
CA ILE A 54 9.61 39.68 -34.26
C ILE A 54 11.13 39.59 -34.40
N THR A 55 11.72 40.76 -34.57
CA THR A 55 13.12 41.03 -34.73
C THR A 55 13.87 41.01 -33.40
N THR A 56 15.01 40.35 -33.42
CA THR A 56 16.03 40.34 -32.39
C THR A 56 16.81 41.66 -32.43
N SER A 57 17.09 42.28 -31.29
CA SER A 57 18.17 43.30 -31.18
C SER A 57 19.02 43.03 -29.94
N THR A 58 20.23 42.64 -30.18
CA THR A 58 21.41 42.67 -29.31
C THR A 58 21.90 44.08 -29.10
N THR A 59 22.30 44.41 -27.85
CA THR A 59 23.22 45.52 -27.64
C THR A 59 24.18 45.14 -26.48
N GLU A 60 25.43 45.01 -26.88
CA GLU A 60 26.59 44.93 -26.02
C GLU A 60 26.98 46.37 -25.58
N THR A 61 27.48 46.55 -24.36
CA THR A 61 28.47 47.58 -24.05
C THR A 61 29.36 47.09 -22.90
N GLU A 62 30.63 46.97 -23.25
CA GLU A 62 31.76 46.89 -22.33
C GLU A 62 31.99 48.30 -21.70
N ASP A 63 32.50 48.35 -20.48
CA ASP A 63 33.73 49.11 -20.21
C ASP A 63 34.30 48.82 -18.80
N THR A 64 35.61 48.83 -18.80
CA THR A 64 36.68 48.62 -17.82
C THR A 64 36.79 49.70 -16.73
N THR A 65 37.39 49.38 -15.61
CA THR A 65 38.69 49.87 -15.01
C THR A 65 38.74 49.70 -13.50
N GLU A 66 39.65 48.96 -13.05
CA GLU A 66 40.98 49.17 -12.39
C GLU A 66 40.99 49.50 -10.88
N ALA A 67 41.76 48.69 -10.26
CA ALA A 67 42.46 48.57 -8.99
C ALA A 67 42.84 49.84 -8.21
N THR A 68 42.97 49.69 -6.90
CA THR A 68 44.20 50.08 -6.14
C THR A 68 44.25 49.42 -4.76
N GLU A 69 45.42 48.87 -4.46
CA GLU A 69 45.91 48.42 -3.17
C GLU A 69 46.15 49.61 -2.22
N SER A 70 46.10 49.41 -0.90
CA SER A 70 47.07 50.00 0.03
C SER A 70 47.03 49.23 1.39
N THR A 71 48.19 48.75 1.72
CA THR A 71 48.70 48.29 3.03
C THR A 71 48.72 49.40 4.09
N THR A 72 48.51 49.00 5.36
CA THR A 72 49.53 49.21 6.43
C THR A 72 49.07 48.63 7.79
N ALA A 73 50.02 48.03 8.46
CA ALA A 73 49.98 47.50 9.80
C ALA A 73 50.06 48.56 10.90
N ALA A 74 49.55 48.29 12.08
CA ALA A 74 50.21 48.58 13.36
C ALA A 74 49.49 47.92 14.55
N ASP A 75 50.25 47.23 15.36
CA ASP A 75 50.00 46.68 16.67
C ASP A 75 49.39 47.66 17.66
N THR A 76 48.53 47.16 18.56
CA THR A 76 48.70 47.38 20.02
C THR A 76 47.79 46.41 20.81
N ASP A 77 48.44 45.76 21.72
CA ASP A 77 48.01 44.95 22.83
C ASP A 77 47.04 45.69 23.78
N THR A 78 45.96 45.07 24.23
CA THR A 78 45.39 45.24 25.58
C THR A 78 44.35 44.18 25.92
N THR A 79 44.71 43.40 26.85
CA THR A 79 44.00 42.56 27.84
C THR A 79 42.48 42.67 27.98
N ALA A 80 41.88 41.50 28.18
CA ALA A 80 40.80 41.14 29.07
C ALA A 80 39.37 40.97 28.55
N ALA A 81 38.83 39.88 29.02
CA ALA A 81 37.44 39.49 29.21
C ALA A 81 36.82 38.60 28.12
N GLN A 82 36.83 37.32 28.41
CA GLN A 82 35.92 36.35 27.79
C GLN A 82 34.46 36.66 28.17
N PRO A 83 33.53 36.62 27.23
CA PRO A 83 32.14 36.30 27.54
C PRO A 83 31.89 34.84 27.29
N ASN A 84 31.39 34.20 28.30
CA ASN A 84 30.83 32.86 28.38
C ASN A 84 29.74 32.70 27.30
N THR A 85 30.04 32.06 26.19
CA THR A 85 29.02 31.67 25.22
C THR A 85 28.43 30.32 25.64
N THR A 86 27.34 30.38 26.38
CA THR A 86 26.44 29.28 26.62
C THR A 86 25.88 28.80 25.27
N ARG A 87 26.40 27.69 24.79
CA ARG A 87 25.92 26.98 23.60
C ARG A 87 24.53 26.44 23.93
N VAL A 88 23.49 27.16 23.54
CA VAL A 88 22.11 26.65 23.56
C VAL A 88 22.00 25.57 22.50
N ALA A 89 22.02 24.32 22.93
CA ALA A 89 21.62 23.21 22.13
C ALA A 89 20.11 23.35 21.90
N ALA A 90 19.70 23.65 20.69
CA ALA A 90 18.30 23.58 20.28
C ALA A 90 17.87 22.09 20.23
N ALA A 91 17.47 21.58 21.38
CA ALA A 91 16.70 20.35 21.45
C ALA A 91 15.31 20.67 20.91
N THR A 92 15.00 20.17 19.72
CA THR A 92 13.65 20.20 19.17
C THR A 92 12.78 19.29 20.04
N ALA A 93 12.15 19.86 21.05
CA ALA A 93 11.24 19.17 21.94
C ALA A 93 10.03 18.70 21.12
N ALA A 94 9.75 17.40 21.21
CA ALA A 94 8.48 16.83 20.78
C ALA A 94 7.34 17.60 21.50
N PRO A 95 6.20 17.90 20.82
CA PRO A 95 5.13 18.64 21.45
C PRO A 95 4.59 17.88 22.65
N GLN A 96 4.70 18.48 23.82
CA GLN A 96 4.14 18.01 25.08
C GLN A 96 2.61 17.92 24.97
N PRO A 97 1.95 16.99 25.65
CA PRO A 97 0.50 16.93 25.68
C PRO A 97 -0.06 18.13 26.43
N VAL A 98 -0.79 18.97 25.70
CA VAL A 98 -1.49 20.13 26.26
C VAL A 98 -2.58 19.62 27.22
N ASN A 99 -2.54 20.13 28.44
CA ASN A 99 -3.49 19.86 29.51
C ASN A 99 -4.93 20.18 29.03
N GLN A 100 -5.79 19.14 28.91
CA GLN A 100 -7.13 19.25 28.35
C GLN A 100 -8.11 19.77 29.40
N THR A 101 -8.57 20.98 29.21
CA THR A 101 -9.84 21.44 29.79
C THR A 101 -10.98 20.57 29.22
N THR A 102 -11.80 20.04 30.10
CA THR A 102 -12.82 19.02 29.89
C THR A 102 -13.87 19.41 28.83
N LYS A 103 -13.61 19.01 27.58
CA LYS A 103 -14.65 18.88 26.53
C LYS A 103 -15.19 17.45 26.55
N PRO A 104 -16.47 17.22 26.17
CA PRO A 104 -17.07 15.89 26.22
C PRO A 104 -16.21 14.88 25.45
N LYS A 105 -15.74 13.87 26.16
CA LYS A 105 -14.93 12.76 25.66
C LYS A 105 -15.77 11.95 24.69
N VAL A 106 -15.33 11.85 23.43
CA VAL A 106 -15.91 10.89 22.48
C VAL A 106 -15.68 9.49 23.07
N THR A 107 -16.73 8.91 23.65
CA THR A 107 -16.69 7.59 24.24
C THR A 107 -16.76 6.55 23.14
N MET A 108 -15.63 5.97 22.77
CA MET A 108 -15.63 4.74 21.97
C MET A 108 -15.90 3.54 22.89
N PRO A 109 -16.55 2.47 22.38
CA PRO A 109 -16.62 1.22 23.11
C PRO A 109 -15.20 0.76 23.47
N PRO A 110 -15.03 0.08 24.63
CA PRO A 110 -13.73 -0.43 25.04
C PRO A 110 -13.13 -1.32 23.93
N LEU A 111 -11.80 -1.28 23.78
CA LEU A 111 -11.08 -2.20 22.94
C LEU A 111 -11.36 -3.62 23.42
N THR A 112 -12.11 -4.40 22.65
CA THR A 112 -12.18 -5.83 22.89
C THR A 112 -10.81 -6.40 22.58
N THR A 113 -10.15 -6.98 23.58
CA THR A 113 -8.89 -7.72 23.39
C THR A 113 -9.21 -8.98 22.60
N GLY A 114 -9.15 -8.90 21.28
CA GLY A 114 -9.23 -10.08 20.43
C GLY A 114 -7.99 -10.97 20.65
N SER A 115 -8.17 -12.28 20.56
CA SER A 115 -7.02 -13.18 20.44
C SER A 115 -6.22 -12.83 19.20
N GLY A 116 -4.88 -12.78 19.29
CA GLY A 116 -4.02 -12.57 18.14
C GLY A 116 -4.29 -13.58 17.03
N ALA A 117 -4.08 -13.19 15.77
CA ALA A 117 -4.30 -14.08 14.64
C ALA A 117 -3.41 -15.33 14.73
N SER A 118 -4.05 -16.50 14.66
CA SER A 118 -3.36 -17.79 14.62
C SER A 118 -3.12 -18.21 13.18
N TYR A 119 -1.95 -18.80 12.90
CA TYR A 119 -1.54 -19.28 11.60
C TYR A 119 -1.03 -20.71 11.67
N SER A 120 -1.40 -21.53 10.69
CA SER A 120 -0.81 -22.86 10.51
C SER A 120 0.57 -22.74 9.83
N TRP A 121 1.46 -23.67 10.17
CA TRP A 121 2.81 -23.74 9.63
C TRP A 121 2.99 -24.97 8.75
N VAL A 122 3.83 -24.84 7.73
CA VAL A 122 4.29 -26.03 7.02
C VAL A 122 5.19 -26.86 7.94
N LYS A 123 5.12 -28.19 7.84
CA LYS A 123 5.89 -29.11 8.72
C LYS A 123 7.41 -28.86 8.65
N ASN A 124 7.93 -28.58 7.45
CA ASN A 124 9.36 -28.32 7.22
C ASN A 124 9.49 -27.00 6.45
N PRO A 125 9.62 -25.83 7.13
CA PRO A 125 9.82 -24.56 6.47
C PRO A 125 11.17 -24.52 5.74
N PHE A 126 11.21 -23.81 4.61
CA PHE A 126 12.48 -23.64 3.89
C PHE A 126 13.43 -22.68 4.63
N LYS A 127 14.73 -22.80 4.33
CA LYS A 127 15.76 -21.86 4.81
C LYS A 127 16.07 -20.83 3.73
N ALA A 128 16.31 -19.58 4.13
CA ALA A 128 16.76 -18.51 3.25
C ALA A 128 17.77 -17.62 3.97
N SER A 129 18.83 -17.22 3.23
CA SER A 129 19.74 -16.17 3.66
C SER A 129 19.20 -14.86 3.11
N ILE A 130 18.83 -13.96 3.99
CA ILE A 130 18.28 -12.63 3.68
C ILE A 130 18.80 -11.59 4.67
N SER A 131 18.93 -10.34 4.20
CA SER A 131 19.41 -9.22 5.02
C SER A 131 18.34 -8.69 5.99
N ALA A 132 17.06 -8.94 5.71
CA ALA A 132 15.94 -8.48 6.52
C ALA A 132 16.06 -8.89 8.00
N ARG A 133 15.71 -7.99 8.90
CA ARG A 133 15.63 -8.25 10.35
C ARG A 133 14.42 -9.12 10.71
N ASN A 134 13.28 -8.87 10.06
CA ASN A 134 12.04 -9.59 10.27
C ASN A 134 11.42 -9.92 8.91
N ALA A 135 10.89 -11.14 8.73
CA ALA A 135 10.26 -11.53 7.47
C ALA A 135 9.26 -12.68 7.66
N VAL A 136 8.32 -12.80 6.71
CA VAL A 136 7.41 -13.94 6.59
C VAL A 136 7.12 -14.25 5.12
N VAL A 137 6.93 -15.53 4.81
CA VAL A 137 6.30 -16.01 3.58
C VAL A 137 5.07 -16.81 3.96
N TYR A 138 3.93 -16.35 3.48
CA TYR A 138 2.63 -16.97 3.69
C TYR A 138 2.03 -17.42 2.37
N ASP A 139 1.68 -18.69 2.30
CA ASP A 139 0.92 -19.28 1.20
C ASP A 139 -0.57 -19.08 1.48
N GLU A 140 -1.16 -18.08 0.81
CA GLU A 140 -2.58 -17.74 0.96
C GLU A 140 -3.49 -18.85 0.38
N THR A 141 -2.99 -19.61 -0.60
CA THR A 141 -3.73 -20.71 -1.22
C THR A 141 -3.92 -21.89 -0.28
N HIS A 142 -2.89 -22.23 0.49
CA HIS A 142 -2.92 -23.39 1.40
C HIS A 142 -3.11 -22.97 2.87
N GLY A 143 -3.07 -21.66 3.18
CA GLY A 143 -3.23 -21.16 4.55
C GLY A 143 -2.04 -21.42 5.46
N LEU A 144 -0.81 -21.48 4.91
CA LEU A 144 0.38 -21.92 5.62
C LEU A 144 1.49 -20.87 5.63
N ILE A 145 2.14 -20.69 6.78
CA ILE A 145 3.45 -20.02 6.84
C ILE A 145 4.52 -20.99 6.33
N LEU A 146 5.21 -20.59 5.27
CA LEU A 146 6.29 -21.37 4.63
C LEU A 146 7.67 -21.01 5.15
N TYR A 147 7.84 -19.78 5.64
CA TYR A 147 9.06 -19.22 6.18
C TYR A 147 8.77 -18.08 7.16
N SER A 148 9.60 -17.96 8.17
CA SER A 148 9.63 -16.76 9.02
C SER A 148 11.00 -16.48 9.58
N LYS A 149 11.26 -15.21 9.84
CA LYS A 149 12.40 -14.69 10.59
C LYS A 149 11.88 -13.64 11.56
N ASN A 150 12.07 -13.88 12.86
CA ASN A 150 11.65 -12.94 13.93
C ASN A 150 10.23 -12.39 13.75
N ILE A 151 9.24 -13.28 13.54
CA ILE A 151 7.88 -12.94 13.12
C ILE A 151 7.12 -12.11 14.15
N ASP A 152 7.41 -12.30 15.45
CA ASP A 152 6.78 -11.62 16.59
C ASP A 152 7.64 -10.49 17.15
N GLY A 153 8.83 -10.28 16.61
CA GLY A 153 9.70 -9.18 16.99
C GLY A 153 9.11 -7.83 16.61
N LYS A 154 9.05 -6.90 17.58
CA LYS A 154 8.60 -5.52 17.33
C LYS A 154 9.51 -4.83 16.32
N CYS A 155 8.92 -4.12 15.39
CA CYS A 155 9.62 -3.30 14.39
C CYS A 155 8.81 -2.04 14.05
N ALA A 156 9.49 -1.01 13.58
CA ALA A 156 8.85 0.18 13.04
C ALA A 156 8.21 -0.15 11.70
N PRO A 157 6.92 0.17 11.48
CA PRO A 157 6.22 -0.19 10.25
C PRO A 157 6.55 0.72 9.06
N ALA A 158 7.06 1.93 9.28
CA ALA A 158 7.17 2.97 8.25
C ALA A 158 5.87 3.09 7.45
N SER A 159 5.95 3.43 6.15
CA SER A 159 4.78 3.60 5.27
C SER A 159 3.97 2.32 4.99
N ILE A 160 4.35 1.17 5.51
CA ILE A 160 3.47 -0.02 5.48
C ILE A 160 2.19 0.25 6.29
N THR A 161 2.25 1.13 7.30
CA THR A 161 1.10 1.65 8.08
C THR A 161 -0.07 2.11 7.20
N LYS A 162 0.21 2.71 6.02
CA LYS A 162 -0.80 3.24 5.11
C LYS A 162 -1.78 2.17 4.58
N VAL A 163 -1.41 0.90 4.64
CA VAL A 163 -2.32 -0.21 4.32
C VAL A 163 -3.46 -0.29 5.34
N LEU A 164 -3.15 -0.13 6.63
CA LEU A 164 -4.18 -0.08 7.68
C LEU A 164 -5.04 1.19 7.58
N THR A 165 -4.43 2.33 7.28
CA THR A 165 -5.15 3.59 7.01
C THR A 165 -6.17 3.42 5.88
N ALA A 166 -5.76 2.76 4.79
CA ALA A 166 -6.66 2.45 3.67
C ALA A 166 -7.80 1.50 4.08
N ILE A 167 -7.52 0.47 4.87
CA ILE A 167 -8.55 -0.46 5.40
C ILE A 167 -9.58 0.32 6.22
N VAL A 168 -9.15 1.16 7.16
CA VAL A 168 -10.06 1.96 8.00
C VAL A 168 -10.92 2.87 7.13
N ALA A 169 -10.33 3.52 6.14
CA ALA A 169 -11.06 4.43 5.25
C ALA A 169 -12.17 3.73 4.47
N VAL A 170 -11.88 2.58 3.83
CA VAL A 170 -12.89 1.84 3.05
C VAL A 170 -13.92 1.10 3.92
N GLN A 171 -13.64 0.89 5.20
CA GLN A 171 -14.62 0.39 6.16
C GLN A 171 -15.61 1.44 6.60
N LYS A 172 -15.21 2.70 6.57
CA LYS A 172 -15.99 3.81 7.13
C LYS A 172 -16.77 4.59 6.08
N LEU A 173 -16.25 4.70 4.85
CA LEU A 173 -16.81 5.56 3.81
C LEU A 173 -16.77 4.89 2.43
N SER A 174 -17.70 5.28 1.57
CA SER A 174 -17.71 4.85 0.17
C SER A 174 -16.56 5.49 -0.61
N LEU A 175 -16.10 4.82 -1.68
CA LEU A 175 -14.99 5.28 -2.51
C LEU A 175 -15.26 6.61 -3.21
N ASP A 176 -16.53 6.98 -3.40
CA ASP A 176 -16.95 8.20 -4.08
C ASP A 176 -17.16 9.38 -3.12
N THR A 177 -16.95 9.13 -1.80
CA THR A 177 -17.04 10.18 -0.79
C THR A 177 -16.02 11.27 -1.09
N LYS A 178 -16.53 12.51 -1.26
CA LYS A 178 -15.68 13.69 -1.48
C LYS A 178 -15.05 14.15 -0.16
N MET A 179 -13.76 14.48 -0.22
CA MET A 179 -12.93 14.95 0.88
C MET A 179 -12.14 16.17 0.44
N THR A 180 -12.20 17.23 1.22
CA THR A 180 -11.45 18.47 0.95
C THR A 180 -10.14 18.45 1.72
N VAL A 181 -9.05 18.80 1.07
CA VAL A 181 -7.71 18.97 1.67
C VAL A 181 -7.70 20.26 2.48
N GLY A 182 -7.46 20.16 3.76
CA GLY A 182 -7.53 21.28 4.71
C GLY A 182 -6.20 21.61 5.39
N SER A 183 -6.32 22.17 6.59
CA SER A 183 -5.20 22.53 7.47
C SER A 183 -4.49 21.32 8.08
N GLU A 184 -5.04 20.09 7.96
CA GLU A 184 -4.36 18.87 8.36
C GLU A 184 -3.00 18.68 7.68
N GLN A 185 -2.77 19.34 6.55
CA GLN A 185 -1.48 19.34 5.83
C GLN A 185 -0.33 19.91 6.67
N ASP A 186 -0.62 20.79 7.63
CA ASP A 186 0.38 21.39 8.53
C ASP A 186 0.89 20.39 9.56
N MET A 187 0.20 19.28 9.76
CA MET A 187 0.63 18.18 10.64
C MET A 187 1.56 17.17 9.95
N VAL A 188 1.73 17.27 8.63
CA VAL A 188 2.59 16.36 7.86
C VAL A 188 4.05 16.77 8.05
N ALA A 189 4.89 15.87 8.55
CA ALA A 189 6.31 16.14 8.77
C ALA A 189 7.01 16.62 7.48
N GLY A 190 7.95 17.53 7.59
CA GLY A 190 8.64 18.14 6.44
C GLY A 190 9.37 17.12 5.57
N ALA A 191 10.02 16.12 6.19
CA ALA A 191 10.75 15.05 5.49
C ALA A 191 9.86 13.89 5.00
N ALA A 192 8.54 13.95 5.21
CA ALA A 192 7.62 12.89 4.82
C ALA A 192 7.36 12.88 3.31
N SER A 193 7.22 11.70 2.71
CA SER A 193 6.82 11.56 1.31
C SER A 193 5.45 12.18 1.04
N ARG A 194 5.28 12.89 -0.07
CA ARG A 194 4.04 13.57 -0.43
C ARG A 194 3.55 13.15 -1.82
N ALA A 195 2.25 13.12 -1.99
CA ALA A 195 1.58 13.02 -3.28
C ALA A 195 1.34 14.41 -3.88
N PHE A 196 1.65 15.48 -3.14
CA PHE A 196 1.45 16.87 -3.52
C PHE A 196 0.00 17.17 -3.92
N ILE A 197 -0.95 16.73 -3.05
CA ILE A 197 -2.36 17.12 -3.18
C ILE A 197 -2.53 18.55 -2.67
N SER A 198 -3.30 19.36 -3.42
CA SER A 198 -3.40 20.80 -3.15
C SER A 198 -4.43 21.11 -2.07
N ARG A 199 -4.06 21.96 -1.10
CA ARG A 199 -4.97 22.52 -0.08
C ARG A 199 -6.15 23.22 -0.75
N GLY A 200 -7.36 23.09 -0.21
CA GLY A 200 -8.60 23.60 -0.78
C GLY A 200 -9.22 22.70 -1.86
N SER A 201 -8.44 21.84 -2.49
CA SER A 201 -8.94 20.91 -3.51
C SER A 201 -9.77 19.79 -2.88
N THR A 202 -10.75 19.31 -3.64
CA THR A 202 -11.63 18.20 -3.23
C THR A 202 -11.38 17.00 -4.12
N TYR A 203 -11.13 15.84 -3.49
CA TYR A 203 -10.90 14.56 -4.13
C TYR A 203 -11.91 13.51 -3.63
N THR A 204 -12.15 12.47 -4.42
CA THR A 204 -12.85 11.28 -3.92
C THR A 204 -11.92 10.45 -3.03
N LEU A 205 -12.50 9.64 -2.14
CA LEU A 205 -11.69 8.68 -1.35
C LEU A 205 -10.87 7.77 -2.27
N ARG A 206 -11.43 7.33 -3.41
CA ARG A 206 -10.71 6.54 -4.41
C ARG A 206 -9.42 7.21 -4.86
N THR A 207 -9.50 8.48 -5.24
CA THR A 207 -8.34 9.27 -5.68
C THR A 207 -7.31 9.45 -4.56
N LEU A 208 -7.78 9.72 -3.33
CA LEU A 208 -6.90 9.84 -2.16
C LEU A 208 -6.24 8.50 -1.79
N LEU A 209 -6.91 7.38 -1.99
CA LEU A 209 -6.29 6.05 -1.80
C LEU A 209 -5.21 5.76 -2.86
N GLU A 210 -5.37 6.22 -4.10
CA GLU A 210 -4.28 6.16 -5.08
C GLU A 210 -3.09 7.04 -4.66
N ALA A 211 -3.35 8.27 -4.21
CA ALA A 211 -2.33 9.17 -3.67
C ALA A 211 -1.62 8.61 -2.41
N LEU A 212 -2.34 7.88 -1.58
CA LEU A 212 -1.84 7.24 -0.36
C LEU A 212 -0.93 6.03 -0.67
N LEU A 213 -1.38 5.13 -1.55
CA LEU A 213 -0.81 3.79 -1.69
C LEU A 213 0.24 3.71 -2.81
N ILE A 214 0.07 4.45 -3.90
CA ILE A 214 0.95 4.40 -5.07
C ILE A 214 2.26 5.18 -4.81
N PRO A 215 2.26 6.52 -4.65
CA PRO A 215 3.47 7.29 -4.35
C PRO A 215 3.81 7.29 -2.85
N SER A 216 2.95 6.69 -2.01
CA SER A 216 3.14 6.70 -0.55
C SER A 216 2.89 8.07 0.12
N GLY A 217 1.92 8.88 -0.38
CA GLY A 217 1.64 10.24 0.10
C GLY A 217 1.22 10.30 1.58
N CYS A 218 2.01 10.98 2.42
CA CYS A 218 1.67 11.26 3.82
C CYS A 218 0.59 12.35 3.90
N ASP A 219 0.62 13.31 3.01
CA ASP A 219 -0.42 14.33 2.81
C ASP A 219 -1.80 13.69 2.58
N ALA A 220 -1.89 12.70 1.69
CA ALA A 220 -3.11 11.94 1.48
C ALA A 220 -3.53 11.14 2.73
N ALA A 221 -2.58 10.62 3.52
CA ALA A 221 -2.88 9.90 4.75
C ALA A 221 -3.57 10.79 5.78
N TYR A 222 -3.07 12.01 6.00
CA TYR A 222 -3.66 12.96 6.92
C TYR A 222 -5.02 13.47 6.44
N THR A 223 -5.14 13.80 5.15
CA THR A 223 -6.44 14.20 4.55
C THR A 223 -7.49 13.11 4.71
N ILE A 224 -7.16 11.86 4.42
CA ILE A 224 -8.06 10.72 4.65
C ILE A 224 -8.43 10.64 6.13
N ALA A 225 -7.44 10.67 7.03
CA ALA A 225 -7.65 10.49 8.46
C ALA A 225 -8.61 11.53 9.03
N VAL A 226 -8.37 12.81 8.77
CA VAL A 226 -9.19 13.92 9.28
C VAL A 226 -10.61 13.90 8.69
N ASN A 227 -10.72 13.70 7.37
CA ASN A 227 -12.03 13.68 6.72
C ASN A 227 -12.86 12.45 7.15
N VAL A 228 -12.26 11.26 7.26
CA VAL A 228 -12.96 10.05 7.76
C VAL A 228 -13.49 10.30 9.17
N ALA A 229 -12.63 10.80 10.07
CA ALA A 229 -13.02 11.06 11.44
C ALA A 229 -14.16 12.09 11.55
N ARG A 230 -14.08 13.21 10.80
CA ARG A 230 -15.12 14.25 10.79
C ARG A 230 -16.43 13.75 10.22
N LYS A 231 -16.40 12.97 9.13
CA LYS A 231 -17.63 12.44 8.50
C LYS A 231 -18.30 11.33 9.31
N THR A 232 -17.57 10.67 10.20
CA THR A 232 -18.10 9.59 11.05
C THR A 232 -18.40 10.04 12.48
N SER A 233 -17.95 11.24 12.87
CA SER A 233 -18.25 11.84 14.18
C SER A 233 -19.54 12.63 14.13
N LYS A 234 -20.31 12.59 15.24
CA LYS A 234 -21.45 13.49 15.47
C LYS A 234 -21.02 14.87 16.00
N GLN A 235 -19.74 15.07 16.29
CA GLN A 235 -19.19 16.29 16.87
C GLN A 235 -18.33 17.03 15.84
N LYS A 236 -18.31 18.35 15.94
CA LYS A 236 -17.34 19.18 15.20
C LYS A 236 -15.97 18.99 15.81
N LEU A 237 -15.01 18.50 15.02
CA LEU A 237 -13.66 18.17 15.46
C LEU A 237 -12.64 19.14 14.84
N SER A 238 -11.67 19.60 15.64
CA SER A 238 -10.42 20.17 15.15
C SER A 238 -9.61 19.12 14.41
N ASP A 239 -8.58 19.51 13.65
CA ASP A 239 -7.71 18.55 12.94
C ASP A 239 -7.06 17.56 13.89
N ARG A 240 -6.56 18.04 15.04
CA ARG A 240 -5.92 17.18 16.06
C ARG A 240 -6.89 16.19 16.69
N GLU A 241 -8.11 16.63 17.01
CA GLU A 241 -9.13 15.73 17.56
C GLU A 241 -9.55 14.68 16.53
N ALA A 242 -9.71 15.08 15.27
CA ALA A 242 -10.05 14.19 14.16
C ALA A 242 -8.93 13.17 13.92
N LEU A 243 -7.67 13.61 13.90
CA LEU A 243 -6.52 12.72 13.78
C LEU A 243 -6.47 11.70 14.93
N ASN A 244 -6.65 12.17 16.17
CA ASN A 244 -6.66 11.29 17.34
C ASN A 244 -7.82 10.27 17.28
N LEU A 245 -8.99 10.66 16.78
CA LEU A 245 -10.12 9.75 16.56
C LEU A 245 -9.78 8.72 15.49
N PHE A 246 -9.17 9.12 14.39
CA PHE A 246 -8.77 8.19 13.33
C PHE A 246 -7.71 7.18 13.79
N VAL A 247 -6.72 7.62 14.57
CA VAL A 247 -5.72 6.73 15.19
C VAL A 247 -6.39 5.70 16.12
N ARG A 248 -7.43 6.10 16.87
CA ARG A 248 -8.24 5.13 17.64
C ARG A 248 -8.93 4.12 16.72
N TYR A 249 -9.48 4.55 15.57
CA TYR A 249 -10.06 3.64 14.59
C TYR A 249 -9.01 2.66 14.03
N MET A 250 -7.78 3.13 13.75
CA MET A 250 -6.70 2.25 13.32
C MET A 250 -6.41 1.15 14.34
N ASN A 251 -6.18 1.51 15.60
CA ASN A 251 -5.88 0.54 16.64
C ASN A 251 -7.07 -0.40 16.89
N GLN A 252 -8.31 0.11 16.90
CA GLN A 252 -9.51 -0.72 17.01
C GLN A 252 -9.62 -1.70 15.85
N THR A 253 -9.35 -1.23 14.61
CA THR A 253 -9.38 -2.11 13.43
C THR A 253 -8.31 -3.18 13.52
N ALA A 254 -7.08 -2.81 13.93
CA ALA A 254 -6.00 -3.76 14.13
C ALA A 254 -6.39 -4.87 15.14
N GLN A 255 -6.93 -4.48 16.30
CA GLN A 255 -7.41 -5.43 17.32
C GLN A 255 -8.52 -6.35 16.75
N ASN A 256 -9.53 -5.77 16.11
CA ASN A 256 -10.68 -6.52 15.59
C ASN A 256 -10.31 -7.55 14.51
N ILE A 257 -9.23 -7.33 13.77
CA ILE A 257 -8.74 -8.29 12.77
C ILE A 257 -7.70 -9.27 13.32
N GLY A 258 -7.32 -9.16 14.59
CA GLY A 258 -6.33 -10.02 15.24
C GLY A 258 -4.88 -9.55 15.15
N ALA A 259 -4.61 -8.31 14.73
CA ALA A 259 -3.28 -7.68 14.76
C ALA A 259 -3.08 -7.00 16.14
N THR A 260 -2.87 -7.81 17.18
CA THR A 260 -2.96 -7.40 18.58
C THR A 260 -1.62 -7.00 19.21
N HIS A 261 -0.51 -7.16 18.50
CA HIS A 261 0.86 -6.85 18.97
C HIS A 261 1.40 -5.57 18.31
N SER A 262 0.50 -4.67 17.91
CA SER A 262 0.83 -3.41 17.24
C SER A 262 0.26 -2.21 17.98
N SER A 263 0.91 -1.08 17.84
CA SER A 263 0.44 0.22 18.34
C SER A 263 0.68 1.27 17.26
N PHE A 264 -0.40 1.84 16.73
CA PHE A 264 -0.35 2.87 15.71
C PHE A 264 -0.56 4.24 16.34
N LYS A 265 0.27 5.24 15.96
CA LYS A 265 0.25 6.60 16.50
C LYS A 265 -0.03 7.67 15.45
N CYS A 266 0.14 7.34 14.18
CA CYS A 266 -0.10 8.23 13.04
C CYS A 266 -0.66 7.44 11.84
N PRO A 267 -1.29 8.12 10.85
CA PRO A 267 -1.91 7.43 9.71
C PRO A 267 -0.92 7.07 8.60
N ASP A 268 0.29 7.60 8.62
CA ASP A 268 1.27 7.52 7.54
C ASP A 268 2.48 6.63 7.84
N GLY A 269 2.74 6.34 9.12
CA GLY A 269 3.87 5.55 9.58
C GLY A 269 5.17 6.34 9.75
N PHE A 270 5.09 7.65 9.85
CA PHE A 270 6.24 8.48 10.21
C PHE A 270 6.76 8.09 11.61
N PRO A 271 8.08 8.06 11.84
CA PRO A 271 8.65 7.70 13.14
C PRO A 271 8.05 8.49 14.30
N THR A 272 7.45 7.77 15.24
CA THR A 272 6.75 8.36 16.38
C THR A 272 6.88 7.42 17.57
N SER A 273 7.20 7.94 18.75
CA SER A 273 7.34 7.13 19.96
C SER A 273 6.13 6.23 20.21
N GLY A 274 6.38 4.94 20.45
CA GLY A 274 5.36 3.93 20.64
C GLY A 274 4.60 3.50 19.37
N HIS A 275 5.07 3.87 18.17
CA HIS A 275 4.55 3.39 16.89
C HIS A 275 5.31 2.14 16.45
N TYR A 276 4.72 0.97 16.63
CA TYR A 276 5.36 -0.31 16.30
C TYR A 276 4.34 -1.34 15.82
N THR A 277 4.86 -2.39 15.21
CA THR A 277 4.11 -3.56 14.73
C THR A 277 4.97 -4.83 14.85
N THR A 278 4.41 -5.97 14.44
CA THR A 278 5.13 -7.23 14.19
C THR A 278 4.85 -7.71 12.77
N VAL A 279 5.71 -8.55 12.22
CA VAL A 279 5.46 -9.13 10.88
C VAL A 279 4.24 -10.04 10.87
N ARG A 280 3.91 -10.69 12.00
CA ARG A 280 2.65 -11.44 12.17
C ARG A 280 1.44 -10.53 12.01
N ASP A 281 1.44 -9.39 12.66
CA ASP A 281 0.34 -8.42 12.58
C ASP A 281 0.25 -7.79 11.20
N LEU A 282 1.39 -7.48 10.57
CA LEU A 282 1.42 -7.00 9.18
C LEU A 282 0.87 -8.04 8.20
N LEU A 283 1.12 -9.33 8.41
CA LEU A 283 0.51 -10.40 7.62
C LEU A 283 -1.01 -10.39 7.78
N THR A 284 -1.52 -10.21 9.00
CA THR A 284 -2.95 -10.08 9.28
C THR A 284 -3.56 -8.87 8.56
N ILE A 285 -2.87 -7.74 8.60
CA ILE A 285 -3.27 -6.49 7.91
C ILE A 285 -3.25 -6.70 6.39
N ALA A 286 -2.19 -7.34 5.84
CA ALA A 286 -2.09 -7.65 4.42
C ALA A 286 -3.24 -8.53 3.94
N ARG A 287 -3.54 -9.61 4.64
CA ARG A 287 -4.67 -10.50 4.33
C ARG A 287 -6.01 -9.77 4.38
N LYS A 288 -6.21 -8.90 5.39
CA LYS A 288 -7.42 -8.07 5.47
C LYS A 288 -7.53 -7.09 4.31
N ALA A 289 -6.45 -6.39 3.95
CA ALA A 289 -6.43 -5.48 2.81
C ALA A 289 -6.83 -6.19 1.51
N ARG A 290 -6.36 -7.43 1.32
CA ARG A 290 -6.67 -8.24 0.13
C ARG A 290 -8.14 -8.67 0.03
N THR A 291 -8.92 -8.60 1.09
CA THR A 291 -10.39 -8.84 1.01
C THR A 291 -11.14 -7.67 0.35
N TYR A 292 -10.49 -6.53 0.14
CA TYR A 292 -11.05 -5.37 -0.55
C TYR A 292 -10.50 -5.29 -1.99
N SER A 293 -11.32 -5.61 -2.98
CA SER A 293 -10.93 -5.57 -4.40
C SER A 293 -10.44 -4.18 -4.85
N SER A 294 -11.01 -3.10 -4.28
CA SER A 294 -10.56 -1.74 -4.52
C SER A 294 -9.12 -1.49 -4.06
N LEU A 295 -8.74 -2.00 -2.89
CA LEU A 295 -7.38 -1.83 -2.37
C LEU A 295 -6.38 -2.67 -3.15
N THR A 296 -6.72 -3.93 -3.48
CA THR A 296 -5.84 -4.78 -4.31
C THR A 296 -5.64 -4.19 -5.69
N SER A 297 -6.71 -3.67 -6.31
CA SER A 297 -6.63 -2.99 -7.60
C SER A 297 -5.71 -1.75 -7.57
N ILE A 298 -5.76 -0.94 -6.51
CA ILE A 298 -4.89 0.24 -6.37
C ILE A 298 -3.44 -0.19 -6.14
N MET A 299 -3.19 -1.12 -5.21
CA MET A 299 -1.84 -1.56 -4.84
C MET A 299 -1.11 -2.31 -5.95
N SER A 300 -1.82 -2.85 -6.95
CA SER A 300 -1.23 -3.51 -8.12
C SER A 300 -0.83 -2.56 -9.24
N LYS A 301 -1.17 -1.27 -9.14
CA LYS A 301 -0.87 -0.28 -10.19
C LYS A 301 0.55 0.27 -10.07
N PRO A 302 1.36 0.24 -11.14
CA PRO A 302 2.65 0.93 -11.18
C PRO A 302 2.49 2.45 -11.29
N THR A 303 1.33 2.93 -11.76
CA THR A 303 0.98 4.34 -11.93
C THR A 303 -0.49 4.54 -11.59
N SER A 304 -0.86 5.70 -11.04
CA SER A 304 -2.26 6.05 -10.75
C SER A 304 -3.12 6.14 -12.02
N SER A 305 -4.44 6.03 -11.85
CA SER A 305 -5.40 6.05 -12.96
C SER A 305 -5.33 7.32 -13.80
N ASN A 306 -4.95 8.44 -13.20
CA ASN A 306 -4.79 9.74 -13.87
C ASN A 306 -3.34 10.02 -14.35
N GLY A 307 -2.42 9.05 -14.24
CA GLY A 307 -1.02 9.21 -14.61
C GLY A 307 -0.17 10.10 -13.72
N ARG A 308 -0.75 10.72 -12.68
CA ARG A 308 -0.06 11.73 -11.85
C ARG A 308 0.97 11.13 -10.90
N TRP A 309 0.72 9.93 -10.37
CA TRP A 309 1.55 9.32 -9.33
C TRP A 309 2.15 8.01 -9.78
N PHE A 310 3.46 7.87 -9.53
CA PHE A 310 4.22 6.66 -9.84
C PHE A 310 4.45 5.83 -8.58
N GLY A 311 4.26 4.52 -8.70
CA GLY A 311 4.38 3.58 -7.59
C GLY A 311 5.80 3.47 -7.06
N THR A 312 5.93 3.17 -5.77
CA THR A 312 7.22 2.93 -5.11
C THR A 312 7.65 1.46 -5.15
N ASN A 313 6.73 0.53 -5.49
CA ASN A 313 7.02 -0.90 -5.52
C ASN A 313 7.64 -1.33 -6.85
N ALA A 314 8.93 -1.65 -6.84
CA ALA A 314 9.66 -2.06 -8.03
C ALA A 314 9.26 -3.46 -8.56
N LEU A 315 8.68 -4.33 -7.72
CA LEU A 315 8.30 -5.68 -8.13
C LEU A 315 7.17 -5.72 -9.18
N ILE A 316 6.33 -4.66 -9.24
CA ILE A 316 5.19 -4.58 -10.19
C ILE A 316 5.47 -3.72 -11.42
N LYS A 317 6.66 -3.13 -11.55
CA LYS A 317 7.06 -2.26 -12.67
C LYS A 317 7.81 -3.06 -13.71
N SER A 318 7.24 -3.27 -14.89
CA SER A 318 7.83 -4.08 -15.94
C SER A 318 9.22 -3.61 -16.44
N TYR A 319 9.51 -2.33 -16.24
CA TYR A 319 10.80 -1.71 -16.60
C TYR A 319 11.83 -1.73 -15.45
N SER A 320 11.48 -2.28 -14.29
CA SER A 320 12.38 -2.36 -13.13
C SER A 320 13.26 -3.61 -13.22
N ALA A 321 14.53 -3.49 -12.79
CA ALA A 321 15.43 -4.63 -12.60
C ALA A 321 14.87 -5.67 -11.58
N TYR A 322 13.97 -5.24 -10.71
CA TYR A 322 13.31 -6.10 -9.72
C TYR A 322 11.92 -6.58 -10.14
N TYR A 323 11.53 -6.35 -11.39
CA TYR A 323 10.22 -6.82 -11.85
C TYR A 323 10.04 -8.31 -11.60
N TYR A 324 8.97 -8.66 -10.91
CA TYR A 324 8.66 -10.04 -10.60
C TYR A 324 7.37 -10.47 -11.28
N LYS A 325 7.48 -11.28 -12.35
CA LYS A 325 6.30 -11.76 -13.09
C LYS A 325 5.32 -12.46 -12.14
N GLY A 326 4.09 -11.94 -12.09
CA GLY A 326 3.03 -12.42 -11.20
C GLY A 326 2.91 -11.61 -9.89
N ALA A 327 3.79 -10.63 -9.62
CA ALA A 327 3.57 -9.70 -8.52
C ALA A 327 2.34 -8.82 -8.77
N ASP A 328 1.48 -8.68 -7.75
CA ASP A 328 0.22 -7.94 -7.79
C ASP A 328 0.03 -6.96 -6.62
N GLY A 329 1.12 -6.50 -6.04
CA GLY A 329 1.13 -5.51 -4.96
C GLY A 329 2.31 -5.72 -4.00
N MET A 330 2.36 -5.08 -2.84
CA MET A 330 1.35 -4.26 -2.18
C MET A 330 1.92 -2.86 -1.83
N LYS A 331 2.80 -2.76 -0.79
CA LYS A 331 3.27 -1.49 -0.26
C LYS A 331 4.73 -1.54 0.17
N THR A 332 5.46 -0.45 -0.06
CA THR A 332 6.83 -0.25 0.46
C THR A 332 6.85 0.70 1.66
N GLY A 333 7.89 0.63 2.46
CA GLY A 333 8.18 1.55 3.55
C GLY A 333 9.68 1.79 3.67
N THR A 334 10.07 2.98 4.12
CA THR A 334 11.46 3.31 4.46
C THR A 334 11.46 4.37 5.55
N SER A 335 12.26 4.19 6.55
CA SER A 335 12.71 5.20 7.53
C SER A 335 14.02 4.71 8.13
N ASP A 336 14.76 5.60 8.81
CA ASP A 336 16.02 5.23 9.47
C ASP A 336 15.81 4.11 10.49
N GLU A 337 14.75 4.17 11.27
CA GLU A 337 14.40 3.16 12.27
C GLU A 337 13.95 1.84 11.63
N ALA A 338 13.06 1.92 10.64
CA ALA A 338 12.50 0.73 10.00
C ALA A 338 13.47 0.05 9.05
N GLY A 339 14.43 0.77 8.46
CA GLY A 339 15.20 0.32 7.31
C GLY A 339 14.34 0.21 6.04
N ASN A 340 14.76 -0.56 5.06
CA ASN A 340 13.96 -0.79 3.87
C ASN A 340 12.95 -1.92 4.10
N CYS A 341 11.67 -1.65 3.78
CA CYS A 341 10.56 -2.56 4.00
C CYS A 341 9.74 -2.77 2.73
N VAL A 342 9.23 -3.97 2.53
CA VAL A 342 8.25 -4.29 1.50
C VAL A 342 7.25 -5.33 1.98
N MET A 343 5.98 -5.05 1.77
CA MET A 343 4.87 -5.98 1.81
C MET A 343 4.53 -6.28 0.36
N ALA A 344 4.72 -7.51 -0.08
CA ALA A 344 4.55 -7.95 -1.45
C ALA A 344 3.53 -9.09 -1.54
N SER A 345 2.82 -9.18 -2.65
CA SER A 345 2.05 -10.36 -3.02
C SER A 345 2.31 -10.73 -4.48
N ALA A 346 2.23 -12.03 -4.77
CA ALA A 346 2.41 -12.56 -6.11
C ALA A 346 1.62 -13.84 -6.31
N GLN A 347 1.25 -14.13 -7.57
CA GLN A 347 0.57 -15.37 -7.93
C GLN A 347 1.26 -16.04 -9.11
N LYS A 348 1.55 -17.35 -8.98
CA LYS A 348 2.09 -18.20 -10.06
C LYS A 348 1.46 -19.58 -9.99
N LYS A 349 1.05 -20.15 -11.13
CA LYS A 349 0.57 -21.55 -11.26
C LYS A 349 -0.47 -21.93 -10.19
N GLY A 350 -1.39 -21.01 -9.87
CA GLY A 350 -2.46 -21.25 -8.90
C GLY A 350 -2.07 -21.08 -7.43
N VAL A 351 -0.80 -20.88 -7.12
CA VAL A 351 -0.32 -20.57 -5.77
C VAL A 351 -0.23 -19.04 -5.62
N ARG A 352 -0.74 -18.52 -4.51
CA ARG A 352 -0.63 -17.10 -4.15
C ARG A 352 0.15 -16.96 -2.85
N LEU A 353 1.14 -16.08 -2.87
CA LEU A 353 1.99 -15.79 -1.73
C LEU A 353 1.84 -14.35 -1.27
N ILE A 354 1.97 -14.15 0.05
CA ILE A 354 2.26 -12.85 0.67
C ILE A 354 3.65 -12.95 1.27
N VAL A 355 4.51 -11.99 0.94
CA VAL A 355 5.88 -11.86 1.48
C VAL A 355 6.01 -10.51 2.15
N ILE A 356 6.48 -10.50 3.40
CA ILE A 356 6.76 -9.28 4.14
C ILE A 356 8.22 -9.31 4.57
N VAL A 357 8.93 -8.23 4.24
CA VAL A 357 10.35 -8.01 4.53
C VAL A 357 10.45 -6.68 5.27
N MET A 358 11.05 -6.68 6.46
CA MET A 358 11.20 -5.50 7.29
C MET A 358 12.66 -5.35 7.73
N GLY A 359 13.17 -4.12 7.68
CA GLY A 359 14.53 -3.82 8.12
C GLY A 359 15.61 -4.49 7.27
N SER A 360 15.46 -4.46 5.96
CA SER A 360 16.37 -5.05 5.00
C SER A 360 17.35 -4.00 4.45
N SER A 361 18.56 -4.42 4.12
CA SER A 361 19.49 -3.63 3.29
C SER A 361 19.09 -3.72 1.80
N TYR A 362 18.51 -4.86 1.38
CA TYR A 362 18.20 -5.21 -0.02
C TYR A 362 16.78 -5.78 -0.12
N ARG A 363 15.74 -4.92 0.14
CA ARG A 363 14.34 -5.38 0.27
C ARG A 363 13.80 -6.16 -0.92
N TYR A 364 14.21 -5.81 -2.14
CA TYR A 364 13.69 -6.46 -3.35
C TYR A 364 14.38 -7.78 -3.63
N GLU A 365 15.69 -7.87 -3.44
CA GLU A 365 16.47 -9.11 -3.53
C GLU A 365 15.98 -10.13 -2.50
N ASP A 366 15.78 -9.69 -1.26
CA ASP A 366 15.22 -10.51 -0.19
C ASP A 366 13.81 -10.99 -0.55
N ALA A 367 12.95 -10.10 -1.05
CA ALA A 367 11.58 -10.44 -1.44
C ALA A 367 11.54 -11.43 -2.62
N VAL A 368 12.38 -11.23 -3.65
CA VAL A 368 12.50 -12.14 -4.81
C VAL A 368 12.99 -13.52 -4.38
N THR A 369 14.01 -13.56 -3.52
CA THR A 369 14.53 -14.82 -2.94
C THR A 369 13.42 -15.58 -2.20
N LEU A 370 12.67 -14.88 -1.36
CA LEU A 370 11.58 -15.47 -0.59
C LEU A 370 10.41 -15.91 -1.46
N LEU A 371 10.04 -15.13 -2.49
CA LEU A 371 9.00 -15.48 -3.45
C LEU A 371 9.38 -16.75 -4.23
N ASN A 372 10.61 -16.85 -4.74
CA ASN A 372 11.06 -18.01 -5.51
C ASN A 372 10.99 -19.28 -4.66
N LYS A 373 11.60 -19.27 -3.46
CA LYS A 373 11.57 -20.43 -2.54
C LYS A 373 10.13 -20.76 -2.09
N GLY A 374 9.30 -19.74 -1.87
CA GLY A 374 7.90 -19.92 -1.50
C GLY A 374 7.09 -20.59 -2.60
N PHE A 375 7.26 -20.19 -3.87
CA PHE A 375 6.58 -20.83 -5.00
C PHE A 375 7.06 -22.27 -5.24
N ASP A 376 8.35 -22.54 -5.09
CA ASP A 376 8.89 -23.90 -5.19
C ASP A 376 8.26 -24.82 -4.14
N MET A 377 8.11 -24.34 -2.91
CA MET A 377 7.47 -25.10 -1.84
C MET A 377 5.94 -25.23 -2.04
N GLY A 378 5.24 -24.14 -2.34
CA GLY A 378 3.78 -24.14 -2.53
C GLY A 378 3.34 -25.07 -3.68
N SER A 379 4.12 -25.11 -4.77
CA SER A 379 3.85 -26.03 -5.89
C SER A 379 3.96 -27.51 -5.48
N LYS A 380 4.89 -27.86 -4.61
CA LYS A 380 5.06 -29.21 -4.07
C LYS A 380 3.88 -29.61 -3.16
N ILE A 381 3.40 -28.70 -2.32
CA ILE A 381 2.22 -28.89 -1.47
C ILE A 381 0.99 -29.21 -2.34
N THR A 382 0.76 -28.44 -3.41
CA THR A 382 -0.34 -28.63 -4.35
C THR A 382 -0.27 -30.00 -5.03
N THR A 383 0.93 -30.41 -5.48
CA THR A 383 1.15 -31.71 -6.15
C THR A 383 0.88 -32.87 -5.22
N THR A 384 1.39 -32.84 -3.99
CA THR A 384 1.19 -33.88 -2.98
C THR A 384 -0.30 -34.04 -2.65
N LYS A 385 -1.04 -32.95 -2.47
CA LYS A 385 -2.47 -32.99 -2.19
C LYS A 385 -3.27 -33.61 -3.36
N LYS A 386 -2.92 -33.29 -4.61
CA LYS A 386 -3.53 -33.87 -5.80
C LYS A 386 -3.28 -35.38 -5.91
N THR A 387 -2.05 -35.82 -5.67
CA THR A 387 -1.68 -37.25 -5.69
C THR A 387 -2.41 -38.04 -4.61
N THR A 388 -2.47 -37.53 -3.38
CA THR A 388 -3.17 -38.18 -2.27
C THR A 388 -4.68 -38.33 -2.57
N THR A 389 -5.31 -37.33 -3.18
CA THR A 389 -6.73 -37.39 -3.56
C THR A 389 -6.98 -38.42 -4.65
N THR A 390 -6.07 -38.51 -5.64
CA THR A 390 -6.18 -39.51 -6.75
C THR A 390 -6.00 -40.94 -6.22
N THR A 391 -5.06 -41.16 -5.30
CA THR A 391 -4.80 -42.46 -4.69
C THR A 391 -5.97 -42.92 -3.83
N LYS A 392 -6.60 -42.04 -3.04
CA LYS A 392 -7.82 -42.36 -2.28
C LYS A 392 -8.99 -42.74 -3.20
N LYS A 393 -9.14 -42.09 -4.37
CA LYS A 393 -10.20 -42.41 -5.34
C LYS A 393 -9.97 -43.76 -6.06
N LYS A 394 -8.71 -44.21 -6.19
CA LYS A 394 -8.34 -45.47 -6.85
C LYS A 394 -8.45 -46.69 -5.92
N THR A 395 -8.44 -46.49 -4.59
CA THR A 395 -8.49 -47.60 -3.61
C THR A 395 -9.94 -47.98 -3.22
N THR A 396 -10.97 -47.23 -3.69
CA THR A 396 -12.36 -47.50 -3.33
C THR A 396 -13.13 -48.34 -4.39
N THR A 397 -12.42 -48.86 -5.40
CA THR A 397 -13.08 -49.71 -6.43
C THR A 397 -12.35 -51.03 -6.52
N THR A 398 -12.59 -51.96 -5.62
CA THR A 398 -12.63 -53.41 -5.83
C THR A 398 -12.79 -54.16 -4.51
N LYS A 399 -14.00 -54.46 -4.10
CA LYS A 399 -14.37 -55.73 -3.46
C LYS A 399 -15.87 -55.92 -3.65
N LYS A 400 -16.20 -56.73 -4.67
CA LYS A 400 -17.49 -57.37 -4.87
C LYS A 400 -17.61 -58.47 -3.82
N PRO A 401 -18.65 -58.55 -2.99
CA PRO A 401 -18.89 -59.73 -2.17
C PRO A 401 -19.55 -60.81 -3.04
N THR A 402 -18.94 -61.97 -2.99
CA THR A 402 -19.43 -63.24 -3.54
C THR A 402 -20.66 -63.66 -2.78
N THR A 403 -21.71 -63.95 -3.54
CA THR A 403 -23.00 -64.57 -3.13
C THR A 403 -22.74 -65.95 -2.54
N THR A 404 -23.26 -66.22 -1.34
CA THR A 404 -23.60 -67.57 -0.91
C THR A 404 -25.07 -67.57 -0.49
N ALA A 405 -25.81 -68.26 -1.22
CA ALA A 405 -27.23 -68.54 -0.98
C ALA A 405 -27.41 -69.59 0.14
N THR A 406 -28.31 -69.34 1.10
CA THR A 406 -29.02 -70.45 1.75
C THR A 406 -30.32 -69.95 2.38
N LYS A 407 -31.43 -70.55 1.84
CA LYS A 407 -32.72 -70.94 2.42
C LYS A 407 -33.59 -69.98 3.24
N LYS A 408 -34.78 -69.79 2.67
CA LYS A 408 -36.09 -69.48 3.28
C LYS A 408 -36.53 -70.58 4.30
N PRO A 409 -37.34 -70.27 5.37
CA PRO A 409 -38.82 -70.31 5.20
C PRO A 409 -39.61 -69.24 5.99
N THR A 410 -40.68 -68.80 5.36
CA THR A 410 -42.09 -68.89 5.70
C THR A 410 -42.69 -68.05 6.85
N THR A 411 -43.58 -67.16 6.42
CA THR A 411 -44.92 -66.75 6.92
C THR A 411 -45.13 -66.30 8.36
N THR A 412 -45.65 -65.08 8.55
CA THR A 412 -47.07 -64.87 8.94
C THR A 412 -47.33 -63.34 9.13
N THR A 413 -48.21 -62.81 8.30
CA THR A 413 -49.47 -62.10 8.43
C THR A 413 -49.62 -60.97 9.47
N THR A 414 -50.12 -59.84 8.97
CA THR A 414 -51.16 -58.93 9.46
C THR A 414 -50.72 -57.73 10.34
N HIS A 415 -50.96 -56.57 9.96
CA HIS A 415 -52.08 -55.69 9.93
C HIS A 415 -51.68 -54.24 9.56
N LYS A 416 -52.37 -53.62 8.62
CA LYS A 416 -52.64 -52.21 8.44
C LYS A 416 -53.92 -51.92 9.25
N PRO A 417 -54.35 -50.75 9.69
CA PRO A 417 -54.18 -49.41 9.11
C PRO A 417 -54.04 -48.31 10.21
N THR A 418 -53.84 -47.06 9.90
CA THR A 418 -54.87 -46.02 9.92
C THR A 418 -54.22 -44.63 9.77
N THR A 419 -54.73 -43.94 8.81
CA THR A 419 -54.63 -42.52 8.51
C THR A 419 -55.18 -41.67 9.67
N THR A 420 -54.51 -40.52 10.00
CA THR A 420 -55.24 -39.39 10.54
C THR A 420 -54.63 -38.10 10.03
N THR A 421 -55.42 -37.44 9.23
CA THR A 421 -55.36 -36.07 8.76
C THR A 421 -55.81 -35.11 9.88
N THR A 422 -55.14 -34.00 10.10
CA THR A 422 -55.78 -32.83 10.74
C THR A 422 -54.95 -31.57 10.38
N THR A 423 -55.39 -30.84 9.40
CA THR A 423 -56.05 -29.53 9.32
C THR A 423 -55.32 -28.36 9.99
N GLU A 424 -54.89 -27.47 9.13
CA GLU A 424 -54.66 -26.04 9.43
C GLU A 424 -55.91 -25.34 9.97
N PRO A 425 -55.73 -24.17 10.57
CA PRO A 425 -56.63 -23.06 10.18
C PRO A 425 -55.89 -21.80 9.73
N HIS A 426 -56.29 -21.34 8.59
CA HIS A 426 -56.29 -19.96 8.09
C HIS A 426 -56.94 -19.02 9.11
N THR A 427 -56.42 -17.82 9.24
CA THR A 427 -57.25 -16.65 9.59
C THR A 427 -56.88 -15.46 8.74
N THR A 428 -57.89 -14.92 8.15
CA THR A 428 -58.03 -13.93 7.09
C THR A 428 -58.06 -12.51 7.69
N VAL A 429 -57.37 -11.58 7.07
CA VAL A 429 -57.69 -10.22 6.65
C VAL A 429 -58.76 -9.41 7.44
N THR A 430 -58.42 -8.17 7.77
CA THR A 430 -59.32 -7.05 7.45
C THR A 430 -58.55 -5.73 7.30
N THR A 431 -58.77 -5.11 6.17
CA THR A 431 -58.45 -3.74 5.72
C THR A 431 -59.18 -2.68 6.54
N GLY A 432 -58.53 -1.55 6.75
CA GLY A 432 -59.16 -0.33 7.26
C GLY A 432 -58.44 0.91 6.76
N THR A 433 -58.94 1.45 5.68
CA THR A 433 -58.63 2.77 5.11
C THR A 433 -59.39 3.86 5.88
N THR A 434 -58.73 4.91 6.29
CA THR A 434 -59.38 6.24 6.36
C THR A 434 -58.39 7.39 6.14
N HIS A 435 -58.78 8.25 5.25
CA HIS A 435 -58.31 9.57 4.88
C HIS A 435 -58.28 10.57 6.05
N ALA A 436 -57.36 11.50 6.03
CA ALA A 436 -57.59 12.94 5.93
C ALA A 436 -56.29 13.75 6.14
N ALA A 437 -55.98 14.60 5.22
CA ALA A 437 -55.25 15.86 5.38
C ALA A 437 -56.32 17.00 5.42
N PRO A 438 -55.99 18.31 5.49
CA PRO A 438 -54.80 19.09 5.87
C PRO A 438 -55.13 20.23 6.88
N GLU A 439 -54.17 21.08 7.24
CA GLU A 439 -54.22 22.57 7.41
C GLU A 439 -53.06 23.05 8.27
N THR A 440 -52.18 23.82 7.76
CA THR A 440 -51.86 25.25 7.66
C THR A 440 -51.59 26.00 8.99
N ALA A 441 -50.41 26.68 8.93
CA ALA A 441 -50.08 28.02 9.46
C ALA A 441 -49.79 28.18 10.97
N GLU A 442 -48.58 28.47 11.35
CA GLU A 442 -47.94 29.77 11.63
C GLU A 442 -46.43 29.65 11.67
#